data_6af913f6198337d75895003c04b10746
#
_entry.id   6af913f6198337d75895003c04b10746
#
_cell.length_a   1.000
_cell.length_b   1.000
_cell.length_c   1.000
_cell.angle_alpha   90.00
_cell.angle_beta   90.00
_cell.angle_gamma   90.00
#
_symmetry.space_group_name_H-M   'P 1'
#
loop_
_entity.id
_entity.type
_entity.pdbx_description
1 polymer ?
#
loop_
_entity_poly.entity_id
_entity_poly.type
_entity_poly.pdbx_seq_one_letter_code
_entity_poly.pdbx_strand_id
1 'polypeptide(L)'
;MTFKIDAAGRERLTELCAGFPRLPPPPEAATLKHAAVALVVGDSREEPGASLLLTRRSRNLRTHPAQWALPGGRVDQDETPAEAARR
;
A
#
# COMPACT_ATOMS: atom_id res chain seq x y z
N MET A 1 21.64 -8.69 6.74
CA MET A 1 20.55 -9.10 7.64
C MET A 1 19.24 -9.18 6.88
N THR A 2 18.55 -10.29 6.97
CA THR A 2 17.32 -10.51 6.22
C THR A 2 16.12 -10.27 7.09
N PHE A 3 15.20 -9.42 6.63
CA PHE A 3 13.93 -9.18 7.32
C PHE A 3 12.95 -10.30 6.98
N LYS A 4 12.37 -10.93 7.99
CA LYS A 4 11.40 -12.03 7.81
C LYS A 4 10.03 -11.61 8.30
N ILE A 5 8.98 -12.11 7.63
CA ILE A 5 7.60 -11.91 8.05
C ILE A 5 7.19 -13.07 8.98
N ASP A 6 7.71 -13.03 10.17
CA ASP A 6 7.32 -13.88 11.28
C ASP A 6 6.67 -13.01 12.37
N ALA A 7 6.41 -13.57 13.55
CA ALA A 7 5.80 -12.82 14.64
C ALA A 7 6.64 -11.59 15.04
N ALA A 8 7.96 -11.77 15.13
CA ALA A 8 8.86 -10.67 15.48
C ALA A 8 8.91 -9.60 14.39
N GLY A 9 8.93 -10.00 13.12
CA GLY A 9 8.90 -9.08 12.01
C GLY A 9 7.62 -8.26 11.94
N ARG A 10 6.48 -8.90 12.18
CA ARG A 10 5.19 -8.21 12.22
C ARG A 10 5.13 -7.21 13.36
N GLU A 11 5.63 -7.58 14.52
CA GLU A 11 5.70 -6.70 15.68
C GLU A 11 6.57 -5.48 15.38
N ARG A 12 7.72 -5.71 14.74
CA ARG A 12 8.63 -4.63 14.34
C ARG A 12 7.96 -3.66 13.37
N LEU A 13 7.23 -4.18 12.37
CA LEU A 13 6.49 -3.34 11.43
C LEU A 13 5.40 -2.54 12.13
N THR A 14 4.69 -3.15 13.07
CA THR A 14 3.66 -2.47 13.83
C THR A 14 4.24 -1.31 14.63
N GLU A 15 5.39 -1.52 15.28
CA GLU A 15 6.09 -0.46 16.02
C GLU A 15 6.53 0.68 15.11
N LEU A 16 7.11 0.36 13.97
CA LEU A 16 7.57 1.37 13.02
C LEU A 16 6.40 2.19 12.48
N CYS A 17 5.29 1.55 12.15
CA CYS A 17 4.09 2.26 11.67
C CYS A 17 3.47 3.12 12.76
N ALA A 18 3.44 2.64 14.00
CA ALA A 18 2.89 3.41 15.11
C ALA A 18 3.70 4.67 15.40
N GLY A 19 5.02 4.60 15.20
CA GLY A 19 5.90 5.74 15.40
C GLY A 19 6.04 6.65 14.17
N PHE A 20 5.45 6.28 13.04
CA PHE A 20 5.55 7.06 11.82
C PHE A 20 4.65 8.30 11.89
N PRO A 21 5.19 9.50 11.68
CA PRO A 21 4.38 10.71 11.75
C PRO A 21 3.39 10.78 10.58
N ARG A 22 2.13 11.07 10.90
CA ARG A 22 1.10 11.27 9.89
C ARG A 22 0.99 12.76 9.60
N LEU A 23 1.10 13.11 8.33
CA LEU A 23 0.93 14.49 7.91
C LEU A 23 -0.56 14.81 7.82
N PRO A 24 -0.98 15.98 8.33
CA PRO A 24 -2.36 16.41 8.13
C PRO A 24 -2.61 16.69 6.65
N PRO A 25 -3.83 16.43 6.15
CA PRO A 25 -4.15 16.74 4.76
C PRO A 25 -4.07 18.25 4.53
N PRO A 26 -3.56 18.69 3.37
CA PRO A 26 -3.55 20.12 3.03
C PRO A 26 -4.98 20.64 2.84
N PRO A 27 -5.23 21.94 3.00
CA PRO A 27 -6.58 22.50 2.86
C PRO A 27 -7.24 22.17 1.51
N GLU A 28 -6.46 22.14 0.44
CA GLU A 28 -6.96 21.82 -0.90
C GLU A 28 -7.33 20.35 -1.10
N ALA A 29 -7.01 19.49 -0.14
CA ALA A 29 -7.31 18.05 -0.24
C ALA A 29 -8.82 17.78 -0.37
N ALA A 30 -9.65 18.66 0.20
CA ALA A 30 -11.10 18.49 0.13
C ALA A 30 -11.65 18.52 -1.30
N THR A 31 -10.95 19.19 -2.23
CA THR A 31 -11.36 19.32 -3.63
C THR A 31 -10.67 18.32 -4.55
N LEU A 32 -9.75 17.50 -4.02
CA LEU A 32 -9.00 16.54 -4.81
C LEU A 32 -9.63 15.16 -4.73
N LYS A 33 -9.38 14.36 -5.75
CA LYS A 33 -9.73 12.95 -5.72
C LYS A 33 -8.69 12.22 -4.87
N HIS A 34 -9.17 11.35 -4.01
CA HIS A 34 -8.33 10.61 -3.08
C HIS A 34 -8.07 9.20 -3.59
N ALA A 35 -6.86 8.74 -3.40
CA ALA A 35 -6.48 7.36 -3.68
C ALA A 35 -5.65 6.84 -2.51
N ALA A 36 -5.70 5.55 -2.31
CA ALA A 36 -4.93 4.90 -1.26
C ALA A 36 -4.28 3.64 -1.82
N VAL A 37 -3.07 3.37 -1.38
CA VAL A 37 -2.35 2.16 -1.76
C VAL A 37 -1.86 1.44 -0.51
N ALA A 38 -1.66 0.14 -0.64
CA ALA A 38 -1.17 -0.69 0.44
C ALA A 38 0.27 -1.10 0.17
N LEU A 39 1.09 -1.05 1.20
CA LEU A 39 2.40 -1.69 1.18
C LEU A 39 2.21 -3.09 1.73
N VAL A 40 2.03 -4.06 0.85
CA VAL A 40 1.78 -5.46 1.25
C VAL A 40 3.13 -6.16 1.32
N VAL A 41 3.52 -6.54 2.53
CA VAL A 41 4.80 -7.19 2.78
C VAL A 41 4.56 -8.66 3.06
N GLY A 42 5.24 -9.51 2.32
CA GLY A 42 5.11 -10.95 2.47
C GLY A 42 6.44 -11.65 2.25
N ASP A 43 6.44 -12.95 2.38
CA ASP A 43 7.63 -13.74 2.12
C ASP A 43 7.81 -13.95 0.62
N SER A 44 9.05 -13.80 0.17
CA SER A 44 9.41 -14.13 -1.19
C SER A 44 9.47 -15.65 -1.36
N ARG A 45 8.99 -16.15 -2.49
CA ARG A 45 9.08 -17.58 -2.82
C ARG A 45 10.47 -17.98 -3.32
N GLU A 46 11.20 -17.05 -3.90
CA GLU A 46 12.46 -17.33 -4.57
C GLU A 46 13.67 -17.06 -3.70
N GLU A 47 13.57 -16.06 -2.84
CA GLU A 47 14.67 -15.64 -1.99
C GLU A 47 14.22 -15.54 -0.54
N PRO A 48 15.12 -15.79 0.43
CA PRO A 48 14.78 -15.60 1.84
C PRO A 48 14.56 -14.12 2.13
N GLY A 49 13.54 -13.84 2.94
CA GLY A 49 13.25 -12.50 3.41
C GLY A 49 11.93 -11.96 2.92
N ALA A 50 11.67 -10.72 3.31
CA ALA A 50 10.43 -10.05 2.98
C ALA A 50 10.50 -9.38 1.60
N SER A 51 9.36 -9.33 0.94
CA SER A 51 9.21 -8.65 -0.35
C SER A 51 7.91 -7.87 -0.37
N LEU A 52 7.83 -6.90 -1.29
CA LEU A 52 6.62 -6.12 -1.50
C LEU A 52 5.82 -6.70 -2.65
N LEU A 53 4.50 -6.71 -2.49
CA LEU A 53 3.60 -7.10 -3.55
C LEU A 53 3.38 -5.93 -4.51
N LEU A 54 3.66 -6.17 -5.79
CA LEU A 54 3.34 -5.22 -6.85
C LEU A 54 2.32 -5.84 -7.79
N THR A 55 1.43 -5.02 -8.29
CA THR A 55 0.44 -5.42 -9.28
C THR A 55 0.76 -4.76 -10.61
N ARG A 56 0.41 -5.43 -11.70
CA ARG A 56 0.55 -4.85 -13.03
C ARG A 56 -0.82 -4.45 -13.54
N ARG A 57 -0.96 -3.21 -13.95
CA ARG A 57 -2.22 -2.71 -14.47
C ARG A 57 -2.53 -3.36 -15.80
N SER A 58 -3.83 -3.57 -16.06
CA SER A 58 -4.29 -4.15 -17.31
C SER A 58 -3.89 -3.28 -18.51
N ARG A 59 -3.52 -3.93 -19.62
CA ARG A 59 -3.22 -3.24 -20.87
C ARG A 59 -4.45 -2.53 -21.46
N ASN A 60 -5.65 -2.95 -21.04
CA ASN A 60 -6.90 -2.39 -21.55
C ASN A 60 -7.38 -1.16 -20.77
N LEU A 61 -6.64 -0.71 -19.76
CA LEU A 61 -7.00 0.48 -19.00
C LEU A 61 -6.70 1.74 -19.80
N ARG A 62 -7.56 2.76 -19.62
CA ARG A 62 -7.39 4.04 -20.31
C ARG A 62 -6.21 4.82 -19.78
N THR A 63 -5.93 4.73 -18.46
CA THR A 63 -4.85 5.46 -17.82
C THR A 63 -3.79 4.49 -17.32
N HIS A 64 -2.55 4.83 -17.57
CA HIS A 64 -1.39 4.06 -17.12
C HIS A 64 -1.51 2.55 -17.39
N PRO A 65 -1.80 2.14 -18.66
CA PRO A 65 -1.94 0.71 -18.97
C PRO A 65 -0.61 -0.02 -18.80
N ALA A 66 -0.69 -1.29 -18.38
CA ALA A 66 0.45 -2.19 -18.23
C ALA A 66 1.57 -1.69 -17.29
N GLN A 67 1.32 -0.66 -16.48
CA GLN A 67 2.29 -0.18 -15.50
C GLN A 67 2.22 -1.00 -14.21
N TRP A 68 3.35 -1.13 -13.55
CA TRP A 68 3.42 -1.72 -12.23
C TRP A 68 2.97 -0.70 -11.18
N ALA A 69 2.23 -1.17 -10.19
CA ALA A 69 1.71 -0.29 -9.15
C ALA A 69 1.52 -1.06 -7.85
N LEU A 70 1.51 -0.33 -6.74
CA LEU A 70 1.10 -0.90 -5.46
C LEU A 70 -0.41 -1.18 -5.49
N PRO A 71 -0.88 -2.21 -4.76
CA PRO A 71 -2.33 -2.49 -4.67
C PRO A 71 -3.07 -1.31 -4.06
N GLY A 72 -4.27 -1.06 -4.53
CA GLY A 72 -5.11 0.02 -4.03
C GLY A 72 -5.89 0.68 -5.14
N GLY A 73 -6.40 1.86 -4.89
CA GLY A 73 -7.16 2.61 -5.87
C GLY A 73 -7.82 3.83 -5.28
N ARG A 74 -8.76 4.38 -6.02
CA ARG A 74 -9.52 5.55 -5.57
C ARG A 74 -10.33 5.24 -4.34
N VAL A 75 -10.41 6.22 -3.45
CA VAL A 75 -11.26 6.15 -2.28
C VAL A 75 -12.67 6.58 -2.71
N ASP A 76 -13.63 5.67 -2.55
CA ASP A 76 -15.02 5.96 -2.86
C ASP A 76 -15.63 6.83 -1.75
N GLN A 77 -16.78 7.45 -2.04
CA GLN A 77 -17.39 8.45 -1.18
C GLN A 77 -17.61 7.98 0.25
N ASP A 78 -18.05 6.75 0.42
CA ASP A 78 -18.38 6.19 1.75
C ASP A 78 -17.30 5.26 2.30
N GLU A 79 -16.08 5.39 1.77
CA GLU A 79 -14.99 4.46 2.03
C GLU A 79 -13.84 5.17 2.74
N THR A 80 -13.22 4.50 3.70
CA THR A 80 -12.00 5.02 4.30
C THR A 80 -10.79 4.70 3.40
N PRO A 81 -9.68 5.43 3.53
CA PRO A 81 -8.46 5.09 2.80
C PRO A 81 -8.00 3.66 3.02
N ALA A 82 -8.10 3.16 4.26
CA ALA A 82 -7.71 1.78 4.56
C ALA A 82 -8.59 0.77 3.83
N GLU A 83 -9.90 1.03 3.72
CA GLU A 83 -10.80 0.16 2.97
C GLU A 83 -10.48 0.18 1.48
N ALA A 84 -10.20 1.35 0.92
CA ALA A 84 -9.82 1.48 -0.49
C ALA A 84 -8.53 0.73 -0.79
N ALA A 85 -7.54 0.80 0.08
CA ALA A 85 -6.26 0.15 -0.10
C ALA A 85 -6.37 -1.38 -0.06
N ARG A 86 -7.33 -1.90 0.68
CA ARG A 86 -7.53 -3.36 0.82
C ARG A 86 -8.47 -3.97 -0.21
N ARG A 87 -9.12 -3.16 -0.98
CA ARG A 87 -10.12 -3.60 -1.95
C ARG A 87 -9.56 -4.35 -3.16
#